data_3942432244f841887e2484938b59bbb4
#
_entry.id   3942432244f841887e2484938b59bbb4
#
_cell.length_a   1.000
_cell.length_b   1.000
_cell.length_c   1.000
_cell.angle_alpha   90.00
_cell.angle_beta   90.00
_cell.angle_gamma   90.00
#
_symmetry.space_group_name_H-M   'P 1'
#
loop_
_entity.id
_entity.type
_entity.pdbx_description
1 polymer ?
#
loop_
_entity_poly.entity_id
_entity_poly.type
_entity_poly.pdbx_seq_one_letter_code
_entity_poly.pdbx_strand_id
1 'polypeptide(L)'
;MFRNYILVTFRNLLKNKVFTLINIVGLAVSLSLCIVAYFNHMFNYEFDRTHENFSEIYRINSFRDMEGREQEYGAVPATLGLEIKKDIPGIKRAARIMRTGSPVRIGDDVFPAQVSYIDPEFLDIFTFPLVYGDKKSIESQANVLLSEEMSETLFGKEYPVGKMISIVNDRNREFTYTVSGVFRDLPENSSFRIGILSHFDNFLQMWDVGDADWKLMTTALFVQISDNPTVNSLPSKLNNYLEVQKKAREDFKINRYTLVPLDDVGDNNRDTWSSGLFPSLHPAQVVAPPLMAIFILIIACLNFANTSIATFSRRLKEIGLRRTFGGQRRQLIVQFMIETYIICFFALLTGIALSAFLVPAYSNLWSYMSL
;
A
#
# COMPACT_ATOMS: atom_id res chain seq x y z
N MET A 1 -29.97 14.76 -40.57
CA MET A 1 -29.75 13.32 -40.64
C MET A 1 -29.37 12.69 -39.29
N PHE A 2 -28.37 13.17 -38.57
CA PHE A 2 -27.89 12.60 -37.30
C PHE A 2 -28.98 12.49 -36.21
N ARG A 3 -29.80 13.57 -36.02
CA ARG A 3 -30.93 13.58 -35.09
C ARG A 3 -31.96 12.46 -35.34
N ASN A 4 -32.22 12.17 -36.62
CA ASN A 4 -33.15 11.07 -36.99
C ASN A 4 -32.56 9.67 -36.67
N TYR A 5 -31.22 9.48 -36.83
CA TYR A 5 -30.58 8.23 -36.46
C TYR A 5 -30.71 7.96 -34.97
N ILE A 6 -30.47 8.99 -34.13
CA ILE A 6 -30.61 8.85 -32.67
C ILE A 6 -32.04 8.50 -32.27
N LEU A 7 -33.04 9.19 -32.82
CA LEU A 7 -34.45 8.93 -32.51
C LEU A 7 -34.88 7.54 -32.92
N VAL A 8 -34.46 7.08 -34.11
CA VAL A 8 -34.77 5.72 -34.61
C VAL A 8 -34.07 4.67 -33.76
N THR A 9 -32.82 4.91 -33.35
CA THR A 9 -32.06 4.03 -32.46
C THR A 9 -32.76 3.90 -31.11
N PHE A 10 -33.13 5.00 -30.45
CA PHE A 10 -33.85 4.97 -29.19
C PHE A 10 -35.16 4.16 -29.28
N ARG A 11 -35.92 4.34 -30.35
CA ARG A 11 -37.15 3.60 -30.62
C ARG A 11 -36.88 2.10 -30.77
N ASN A 12 -35.78 1.74 -31.43
CA ASN A 12 -35.38 0.34 -31.62
C ASN A 12 -34.92 -0.31 -30.31
N LEU A 13 -34.15 0.40 -29.48
CA LEU A 13 -33.72 -0.07 -28.18
C LEU A 13 -34.90 -0.32 -27.25
N LEU A 14 -35.87 0.59 -27.21
CA LEU A 14 -37.09 0.44 -26.42
C LEU A 14 -38.01 -0.72 -26.96
N LYS A 15 -38.01 -0.99 -28.25
CA LYS A 15 -38.74 -2.11 -28.83
C LYS A 15 -38.13 -3.45 -28.42
N ASN A 16 -36.81 -3.52 -28.28
CA ASN A 16 -36.05 -4.71 -27.88
C ASN A 16 -35.51 -4.61 -26.47
N LYS A 17 -36.28 -4.05 -25.53
CA LYS A 17 -35.83 -3.67 -24.16
C LYS A 17 -35.12 -4.76 -23.38
N VAL A 18 -35.54 -6.03 -23.49
CA VAL A 18 -34.92 -7.15 -22.77
C VAL A 18 -33.50 -7.41 -23.27
N PHE A 19 -33.29 -7.45 -24.60
CA PHE A 19 -31.93 -7.63 -25.16
C PHE A 19 -31.03 -6.44 -24.88
N THR A 20 -31.57 -5.22 -24.97
CA THR A 20 -30.84 -3.99 -24.62
C THR A 20 -30.43 -4.01 -23.17
N LEU A 21 -31.32 -4.36 -22.23
CA LEU A 21 -31.05 -4.44 -20.82
C LEU A 21 -29.96 -5.49 -20.48
N ILE A 22 -30.09 -6.70 -21.04
CA ILE A 22 -29.11 -7.78 -20.84
C ILE A 22 -27.72 -7.34 -21.28
N ASN A 23 -27.62 -6.68 -22.43
CA ASN A 23 -26.33 -6.19 -22.95
C ASN A 23 -25.76 -5.06 -22.10
N ILE A 24 -26.59 -4.07 -21.70
CA ILE A 24 -26.14 -2.97 -20.85
C ILE A 24 -25.68 -3.51 -19.49
N VAL A 25 -26.46 -4.37 -18.84
CA VAL A 25 -26.11 -4.94 -17.54
C VAL A 25 -24.86 -5.81 -17.63
N GLY A 26 -24.76 -6.69 -18.63
CA GLY A 26 -23.61 -7.58 -18.81
C GLY A 26 -22.30 -6.80 -19.03
N LEU A 27 -22.33 -5.78 -19.91
CA LEU A 27 -21.19 -4.91 -20.13
C LEU A 27 -20.90 -4.00 -18.91
N ALA A 28 -21.92 -3.48 -18.23
CA ALA A 28 -21.76 -2.65 -17.06
C ALA A 28 -21.08 -3.40 -15.91
N VAL A 29 -21.51 -4.62 -15.62
CA VAL A 29 -20.88 -5.48 -14.60
C VAL A 29 -19.43 -5.77 -14.96
N SER A 30 -19.13 -6.14 -16.21
CA SER A 30 -17.76 -6.42 -16.61
C SER A 30 -16.86 -5.19 -16.53
N LEU A 31 -17.35 -4.00 -16.94
CA LEU A 31 -16.61 -2.75 -16.84
C LEU A 31 -16.37 -2.34 -15.39
N SER A 32 -17.37 -2.50 -14.50
CA SER A 32 -17.21 -2.20 -13.09
C SER A 32 -16.17 -3.09 -12.42
N LEU A 33 -16.11 -4.39 -12.77
CA LEU A 33 -15.07 -5.29 -12.28
C LEU A 33 -13.68 -4.93 -12.82
N CYS A 34 -13.58 -4.42 -14.05
CA CYS A 34 -12.32 -3.89 -14.56
C CYS A 34 -11.85 -2.66 -13.75
N ILE A 35 -12.78 -1.80 -13.33
CA ILE A 35 -12.46 -0.64 -12.50
C ILE A 35 -11.96 -1.10 -11.11
N VAL A 36 -12.65 -2.05 -10.47
CA VAL A 36 -12.20 -2.64 -9.18
C VAL A 36 -10.79 -3.24 -9.32
N ALA A 37 -10.57 -4.02 -10.39
CA ALA A 37 -9.26 -4.63 -10.65
C ALA A 37 -8.15 -3.60 -10.89
N TYR A 38 -8.48 -2.48 -11.54
CA TYR A 38 -7.56 -1.37 -11.73
C TYR A 38 -7.15 -0.74 -10.38
N PHE A 39 -8.10 -0.42 -9.51
CA PHE A 39 -7.78 0.14 -8.20
C PHE A 39 -6.99 -0.82 -7.33
N ASN A 40 -7.35 -2.11 -7.33
CA ASN A 40 -6.57 -3.14 -6.63
C ASN A 40 -5.12 -3.21 -7.13
N HIS A 41 -4.89 -3.10 -8.44
CA HIS A 41 -3.55 -3.06 -9.02
C HIS A 41 -2.80 -1.79 -8.61
N MET A 42 -3.46 -0.62 -8.68
CA MET A 42 -2.85 0.66 -8.30
C MET A 42 -2.49 0.71 -6.82
N PHE A 43 -3.34 0.18 -5.93
CA PHE A 43 -3.05 0.05 -4.51
C PHE A 43 -1.71 -0.66 -4.25
N ASN A 44 -1.46 -1.77 -4.95
CA ASN A 44 -0.20 -2.49 -4.82
C ASN A 44 0.97 -1.80 -5.53
N TYR A 45 0.71 -1.16 -6.68
CA TYR A 45 1.74 -0.45 -7.43
C TYR A 45 2.28 0.78 -6.69
N GLU A 46 1.40 1.46 -5.95
CA GLU A 46 1.73 2.66 -5.16
C GLU A 46 2.20 2.33 -3.74
N PHE A 47 2.45 1.04 -3.44
CA PHE A 47 2.88 0.60 -2.12
C PHE A 47 4.22 1.25 -1.74
N ASP A 48 4.26 1.92 -0.57
CA ASP A 48 5.38 2.73 -0.03
C ASP A 48 5.85 3.91 -0.90
N ARG A 49 5.21 4.20 -2.03
CA ARG A 49 5.62 5.29 -2.95
C ARG A 49 5.20 6.69 -2.50
N THR A 50 4.59 6.82 -1.35
CA THR A 50 4.22 8.12 -0.75
C THR A 50 5.42 8.89 -0.20
N HIS A 51 6.58 8.24 -0.06
CA HIS A 51 7.80 8.86 0.44
C HIS A 51 8.57 9.57 -0.69
N GLU A 52 8.96 10.84 -0.49
CA GLU A 52 9.57 11.70 -1.52
C GLU A 52 10.83 11.10 -2.16
N ASN A 53 11.67 10.41 -1.36
CA ASN A 53 12.93 9.84 -1.82
C ASN A 53 12.90 8.31 -1.88
N PHE A 54 11.74 7.69 -2.15
CA PHE A 54 11.58 6.24 -2.06
C PHE A 54 12.63 5.44 -2.85
N SER A 55 13.09 5.95 -4.00
CA SER A 55 14.09 5.29 -4.84
C SER A 55 15.51 5.31 -4.27
N GLU A 56 15.79 6.15 -3.26
CA GLU A 56 17.08 6.23 -2.58
C GLU A 56 17.10 5.48 -1.23
N ILE A 57 15.95 4.93 -0.82
CA ILE A 57 15.79 4.28 0.48
C ILE A 57 15.94 2.77 0.33
N TYR A 58 16.78 2.20 1.19
CA TYR A 58 17.04 0.77 1.25
C TYR A 58 16.91 0.27 2.67
N ARG A 59 16.35 -0.93 2.85
CA ARG A 59 16.40 -1.67 4.11
C ARG A 59 17.59 -2.61 4.10
N ILE A 60 18.29 -2.71 5.23
CA ILE A 60 19.32 -3.71 5.43
C ILE A 60 18.68 -4.94 6.06
N ASN A 61 18.78 -6.08 5.38
CA ASN A 61 18.36 -7.38 5.87
C ASN A 61 19.56 -8.23 6.25
N SER A 62 19.35 -9.20 7.14
CA SER A 62 20.35 -10.18 7.54
C SER A 62 19.93 -11.59 7.11
N PHE A 63 20.90 -12.44 6.81
CA PHE A 63 20.69 -13.85 6.53
C PHE A 63 21.40 -14.72 7.57
N ARG A 64 20.72 -15.77 7.98
CA ARG A 64 21.29 -16.79 8.86
C ARG A 64 20.97 -18.17 8.35
N ASP A 65 21.79 -19.14 8.73
CA ASP A 65 21.53 -20.55 8.47
C ASP A 65 20.58 -21.11 9.54
N MET A 66 19.49 -21.70 9.08
CA MET A 66 18.53 -22.44 9.88
C MET A 66 18.45 -23.88 9.35
N GLU A 67 19.18 -24.79 10.01
CA GLU A 67 19.19 -26.21 9.65
C GLU A 67 19.57 -26.49 8.18
N GLY A 68 20.56 -25.78 7.66
CA GLY A 68 21.05 -25.91 6.27
C GLY A 68 20.23 -25.16 5.24
N ARG A 69 19.32 -24.26 5.66
CA ARG A 69 18.60 -23.32 4.78
C ARG A 69 18.91 -21.90 5.19
N GLU A 70 19.26 -21.07 4.23
CA GLU A 70 19.38 -19.62 4.47
C GLU A 70 17.99 -19.01 4.65
N GLN A 71 17.81 -18.36 5.79
CA GLN A 71 16.58 -17.62 6.12
C GLN A 71 16.89 -16.13 6.21
N GLU A 72 16.05 -15.32 5.56
CA GLU A 72 16.14 -13.86 5.58
C GLU A 72 15.39 -13.28 6.79
N TYR A 73 16.01 -12.28 7.44
CA TYR A 73 15.49 -11.54 8.57
C TYR A 73 15.54 -10.03 8.30
N GLY A 74 14.46 -9.32 8.61
CA GLY A 74 14.43 -7.86 8.59
C GLY A 74 15.20 -7.24 9.76
N ALA A 75 15.38 -8.01 10.85
CA ALA A 75 16.09 -7.58 12.03
C ALA A 75 17.61 -7.59 11.80
N VAL A 76 18.28 -6.53 12.25
CA VAL A 76 19.75 -6.38 12.26
C VAL A 76 20.21 -5.81 13.59
N PRO A 77 21.48 -5.96 13.98
CA PRO A 77 21.99 -5.36 15.20
C PRO A 77 21.77 -3.85 15.23
N ALA A 78 21.28 -3.32 16.36
CA ALA A 78 21.04 -1.88 16.52
C ALA A 78 22.32 -1.06 16.35
N THR A 79 23.44 -1.55 16.89
CA THR A 79 24.76 -0.94 16.77
C THR A 79 25.21 -0.78 15.32
N LEU A 80 24.80 -1.67 14.42
CA LEU A 80 25.16 -1.62 13.00
C LEU A 80 24.78 -0.26 12.38
N GLY A 81 23.59 0.28 12.70
CA GLY A 81 23.14 1.58 12.19
C GLY A 81 24.05 2.74 12.56
N LEU A 82 24.64 2.68 13.75
CA LEU A 82 25.60 3.70 14.22
C LEU A 82 26.95 3.59 13.54
N GLU A 83 27.46 2.36 13.40
CA GLU A 83 28.80 2.12 12.85
C GLU A 83 28.84 2.40 11.33
N ILE A 84 27.86 1.97 10.56
CA ILE A 84 27.85 2.21 9.10
C ILE A 84 27.79 3.69 8.75
N LYS A 85 27.15 4.50 9.57
CA LYS A 85 27.07 5.96 9.37
C LYS A 85 28.44 6.62 9.54
N LYS A 86 29.30 6.08 10.41
CA LYS A 86 30.67 6.58 10.65
C LYS A 86 31.65 6.08 9.61
N ASP A 87 31.55 4.78 9.26
CA ASP A 87 32.63 4.08 8.56
C ASP A 87 32.42 4.02 7.04
N ILE A 88 31.18 4.20 6.55
CA ILE A 88 30.88 3.98 5.13
C ILE A 88 30.51 5.31 4.44
N PRO A 89 31.44 5.89 3.67
CA PRO A 89 31.13 7.04 2.82
C PRO A 89 30.06 6.70 1.78
N GLY A 90 29.17 7.68 1.49
CA GLY A 90 28.10 7.51 0.51
C GLY A 90 26.74 7.18 1.13
N ILE A 91 26.69 6.78 2.42
CA ILE A 91 25.45 6.73 3.17
C ILE A 91 25.08 8.15 3.61
N LYS A 92 24.00 8.67 3.06
CA LYS A 92 23.52 10.03 3.36
C LYS A 92 22.87 10.08 4.74
N ARG A 93 22.07 9.10 5.07
CA ARG A 93 21.38 8.92 6.35
C ARG A 93 21.23 7.44 6.66
N ALA A 94 21.19 7.10 7.95
CA ALA A 94 20.81 5.78 8.43
C ALA A 94 19.89 5.97 9.64
N ALA A 95 18.81 5.19 9.72
CA ALA A 95 17.86 5.27 10.82
C ALA A 95 17.34 3.89 11.22
N ARG A 96 17.40 3.64 12.51
CA ARG A 96 16.85 2.43 13.15
C ARG A 96 15.38 2.65 13.48
N ILE A 97 14.62 1.58 13.45
CA ILE A 97 13.28 1.53 14.01
C ILE A 97 13.14 0.29 14.90
N MET A 98 12.63 0.50 16.12
CA MET A 98 12.22 -0.57 17.03
C MET A 98 10.74 -0.43 17.31
N ARG A 99 9.98 -1.51 17.19
CA ARG A 99 8.53 -1.51 17.42
C ARG A 99 8.18 -2.42 18.59
N THR A 100 7.34 -1.91 19.48
CA THR A 100 6.85 -2.66 20.64
C THR A 100 5.35 -2.49 20.79
N GLY A 101 4.68 -3.54 21.25
CA GLY A 101 3.32 -3.41 21.77
C GLY A 101 3.40 -2.92 23.21
N SER A 102 3.24 -1.61 23.42
CA SER A 102 3.32 -0.99 24.73
C SER A 102 2.04 -0.21 25.00
N PRO A 103 1.25 -0.58 26.04
CA PRO A 103 0.05 0.17 26.38
C PRO A 103 0.37 1.60 26.78
N VAL A 104 -0.53 2.51 26.45
CA VAL A 104 -0.49 3.92 26.82
C VAL A 104 -1.51 4.20 27.88
N ARG A 105 -1.12 4.93 28.93
CA ARG A 105 -1.98 5.36 30.02
C ARG A 105 -2.21 6.86 29.98
N ILE A 106 -3.46 7.27 30.18
CA ILE A 106 -3.87 8.67 30.37
C ILE A 106 -4.81 8.69 31.59
N GLY A 107 -4.33 9.24 32.71
CA GLY A 107 -5.05 9.13 33.97
C GLY A 107 -5.26 7.67 34.38
N ASP A 108 -6.51 7.26 34.53
CA ASP A 108 -6.87 5.88 34.87
C ASP A 108 -7.11 4.98 33.66
N ASP A 109 -7.23 5.54 32.46
CA ASP A 109 -7.51 4.81 31.25
C ASP A 109 -6.24 4.24 30.62
N VAL A 110 -6.34 3.00 30.08
CA VAL A 110 -5.25 2.28 29.42
C VAL A 110 -5.66 1.88 28.01
N PHE A 111 -4.89 2.31 27.04
CA PHE A 111 -5.14 2.04 25.62
C PHE A 111 -4.07 1.10 25.06
N PRO A 112 -4.45 0.05 24.31
CA PRO A 112 -3.47 -0.73 23.57
C PRO A 112 -2.84 0.12 22.47
N ALA A 113 -1.51 0.13 22.41
CA ALA A 113 -0.81 0.90 21.40
C ALA A 113 0.42 0.17 20.88
N GLN A 114 0.81 0.48 19.65
CA GLN A 114 2.12 0.16 19.11
C GLN A 114 2.98 1.41 19.10
N VAL A 115 4.10 1.35 19.80
CA VAL A 115 5.08 2.41 19.84
C VAL A 115 6.24 2.06 18.92
N SER A 116 6.60 3.00 18.06
CA SER A 116 7.76 2.93 17.17
C SER A 116 8.83 3.89 17.67
N TYR A 117 9.93 3.33 18.16
CA TYR A 117 11.10 4.09 18.60
C TYR A 117 12.03 4.25 17.42
N ILE A 118 12.37 5.50 17.08
CA ILE A 118 13.10 5.86 15.86
C ILE A 118 14.30 6.75 16.17
N ASP A 119 15.34 6.63 15.37
CA ASP A 119 16.34 7.68 15.28
C ASP A 119 15.70 8.93 14.65
N PRO A 120 16.04 10.17 15.07
CA PRO A 120 15.45 11.39 14.52
C PRO A 120 15.55 11.49 12.99
N GLU A 121 16.64 10.99 12.41
CA GLU A 121 16.87 10.96 10.96
C GLU A 121 15.82 10.13 10.19
N PHE A 122 15.06 9.29 10.86
CA PHE A 122 13.96 8.53 10.25
C PHE A 122 12.93 9.46 9.60
N LEU A 123 12.61 10.59 10.24
CA LEU A 123 11.70 11.61 9.70
C LEU A 123 12.31 12.45 8.56
N ASP A 124 13.61 12.35 8.34
CA ASP A 124 14.28 12.93 7.17
C ASP A 124 14.42 11.96 6.01
N ILE A 125 14.39 10.66 6.28
CA ILE A 125 14.36 9.58 5.27
C ILE A 125 12.95 9.42 4.74
N PHE A 126 11.96 9.33 5.64
CA PHE A 126 10.56 9.06 5.32
C PHE A 126 9.70 10.31 5.45
N THR A 127 8.70 10.41 4.59
CA THR A 127 7.75 11.53 4.56
C THR A 127 6.60 11.28 5.55
N PHE A 128 6.54 12.12 6.60
CA PHE A 128 5.44 12.14 7.57
C PHE A 128 4.88 13.56 7.62
N PRO A 129 3.80 13.86 6.87
CA PRO A 129 3.19 15.19 6.89
C PRO A 129 2.62 15.49 8.28
N LEU A 130 3.04 16.59 8.90
CA LEU A 130 2.51 17.00 10.21
C LEU A 130 1.21 17.79 10.02
N VAL A 131 0.23 17.51 10.89
CA VAL A 131 -1.00 18.29 11.06
C VAL A 131 -0.80 19.35 12.13
N TYR A 132 -0.10 18.99 13.21
CA TYR A 132 0.26 19.87 14.32
C TYR A 132 1.69 19.63 14.77
N GLY A 133 2.34 20.67 15.29
CA GLY A 133 3.67 20.57 15.89
C GLY A 133 4.83 20.70 14.89
N ASP A 134 6.03 20.27 15.31
CA ASP A 134 7.25 20.28 14.51
C ASP A 134 7.93 18.92 14.57
N LYS A 135 8.38 18.40 13.41
CA LYS A 135 9.10 17.13 13.31
C LYS A 135 10.38 17.10 14.12
N LYS A 136 11.07 18.23 14.26
CA LYS A 136 12.30 18.35 15.07
C LYS A 136 12.05 18.14 16.56
N SER A 137 10.82 18.25 17.01
CA SER A 137 10.49 18.02 18.42
C SER A 137 10.83 16.60 18.89
N ILE A 138 10.93 15.62 17.96
CA ILE A 138 11.31 14.22 18.24
C ILE A 138 12.79 14.08 18.63
N GLU A 139 13.64 15.08 18.38
CA GLU A 139 15.03 15.10 18.85
C GLU A 139 15.11 15.12 20.38
N SER A 140 14.06 15.58 21.05
CA SER A 140 13.94 15.54 22.51
C SER A 140 13.33 14.21 22.95
N GLN A 141 14.03 13.51 23.83
CA GLN A 141 13.56 12.26 24.44
C GLN A 141 12.29 12.42 25.27
N ALA A 142 11.95 13.64 25.71
CA ALA A 142 10.72 13.92 26.45
C ALA A 142 9.47 13.96 25.59
N ASN A 143 9.62 13.93 24.26
CA ASN A 143 8.56 14.16 23.31
C ASN A 143 8.14 12.89 22.55
N VAL A 144 6.88 12.88 22.13
CA VAL A 144 6.32 11.88 21.20
C VAL A 144 5.49 12.56 20.14
N LEU A 145 5.40 11.93 18.96
CA LEU A 145 4.45 12.29 17.91
C LEU A 145 3.38 11.21 17.81
N LEU A 146 2.13 11.62 17.57
CA LEU A 146 1.00 10.72 17.40
C LEU A 146 0.52 10.74 15.95
N SER A 147 -0.05 9.64 15.48
CA SER A 147 -0.86 9.66 14.27
C SER A 147 -2.21 10.35 14.52
N GLU A 148 -2.92 10.79 13.47
CA GLU A 148 -4.26 11.37 13.61
C GLU A 148 -5.21 10.39 14.30
N GLU A 149 -5.23 9.13 13.87
CA GLU A 149 -6.05 8.06 14.45
C GLU A 149 -5.75 7.83 15.94
N MET A 150 -4.46 7.76 16.31
CA MET A 150 -4.05 7.58 17.70
C MET A 150 -4.39 8.81 18.54
N SER A 151 -4.21 10.00 17.99
CA SER A 151 -4.60 11.25 18.67
C SER A 151 -6.09 11.31 18.94
N GLU A 152 -6.94 10.91 17.98
CA GLU A 152 -8.39 10.84 18.17
C GLU A 152 -8.79 9.76 19.18
N THR A 153 -8.12 8.61 19.14
CA THR A 153 -8.35 7.51 20.10
C THR A 153 -8.05 7.93 21.53
N LEU A 154 -6.95 8.67 21.75
CA LEU A 154 -6.48 9.04 23.09
C LEU A 154 -7.20 10.29 23.65
N PHE A 155 -7.54 11.26 22.79
CA PHE A 155 -8.01 12.58 23.22
C PHE A 155 -9.33 13.02 22.58
N GLY A 156 -9.90 12.20 21.69
CA GLY A 156 -11.09 12.57 20.93
C GLY A 156 -10.84 13.82 20.07
N LYS A 157 -11.67 14.83 20.22
CA LYS A 157 -11.56 16.09 19.44
C LYS A 157 -10.74 17.17 20.15
N GLU A 158 -10.16 16.87 21.29
CA GLU A 158 -9.35 17.84 22.03
C GLU A 158 -7.98 18.03 21.38
N TYR A 159 -7.46 19.25 21.46
CA TYR A 159 -6.12 19.56 20.95
C TYR A 159 -5.04 18.78 21.72
N PRO A 160 -4.23 17.92 21.04
CA PRO A 160 -3.39 16.95 21.73
C PRO A 160 -2.02 17.51 22.13
N VAL A 161 -1.50 18.53 21.42
CA VAL A 161 -0.13 19.03 21.63
C VAL A 161 -0.02 19.69 23.00
N GLY A 162 1.01 19.29 23.75
CA GLY A 162 1.25 19.72 25.13
C GLY A 162 0.64 18.80 26.19
N LYS A 163 -0.22 17.83 25.79
CA LYS A 163 -0.73 16.83 26.74
C LYS A 163 0.32 15.76 27.01
N MET A 164 0.18 15.13 28.17
CA MET A 164 1.08 14.05 28.58
C MET A 164 0.43 12.69 28.42
N ILE A 165 1.23 11.72 27.97
CA ILE A 165 0.89 10.30 27.92
C ILE A 165 1.97 9.50 28.64
N SER A 166 1.60 8.38 29.25
CA SER A 166 2.56 7.46 29.84
C SER A 166 2.60 6.16 29.04
N ILE A 167 3.79 5.74 28.60
CA ILE A 167 4.03 4.47 27.92
C ILE A 167 4.50 3.47 28.97
N VAL A 168 3.88 2.29 28.98
CA VAL A 168 4.15 1.22 29.94
C VAL A 168 4.83 0.06 29.21
N ASN A 169 5.97 -0.43 29.72
CA ASN A 169 6.64 -1.60 29.16
C ASN A 169 6.13 -2.91 29.79
N ASP A 170 6.62 -4.04 29.27
CA ASP A 170 6.33 -5.40 29.73
C ASP A 170 6.76 -5.69 31.19
N ARG A 171 7.68 -4.87 31.73
CA ARG A 171 8.14 -4.92 33.14
C ARG A 171 7.34 -3.99 34.04
N ASN A 172 6.23 -3.44 33.56
CA ASN A 172 5.37 -2.47 34.27
C ASN A 172 6.11 -1.18 34.69
N ARG A 173 7.17 -0.81 33.97
CA ARG A 173 7.79 0.51 34.10
C ARG A 173 7.04 1.51 33.27
N GLU A 174 6.75 2.66 33.84
CA GLU A 174 5.99 3.74 33.24
C GLU A 174 6.88 4.95 32.96
N PHE A 175 6.81 5.49 31.76
CA PHE A 175 7.56 6.67 31.33
C PHE A 175 6.60 7.68 30.71
N THR A 176 6.65 8.90 31.21
CA THR A 176 5.74 9.97 30.77
C THR A 176 6.39 10.83 29.71
N TYR A 177 5.65 11.10 28.64
CA TYR A 177 6.09 11.89 27.50
C TYR A 177 5.07 12.98 27.18
N THR A 178 5.54 14.09 26.59
CA THR A 178 4.69 15.16 26.08
C THR A 178 4.40 14.94 24.61
N VAL A 179 3.15 15.01 24.22
CA VAL A 179 2.75 15.03 22.81
C VAL A 179 3.19 16.35 22.20
N SER A 180 4.13 16.31 21.28
CA SER A 180 4.72 17.49 20.64
C SER A 180 4.24 17.74 19.22
N GLY A 181 3.52 16.78 18.63
CA GLY A 181 2.93 16.94 17.31
C GLY A 181 2.06 15.77 16.91
N VAL A 182 1.32 15.97 15.84
CA VAL A 182 0.46 14.96 15.21
C VAL A 182 0.81 14.90 13.73
N PHE A 183 1.08 13.71 13.24
CA PHE A 183 1.29 13.44 11.82
C PHE A 183 0.05 12.79 11.21
N ARG A 184 -0.15 13.04 9.90
CA ARG A 184 -1.22 12.44 9.13
C ARG A 184 -1.02 10.92 9.05
N ASP A 185 -2.09 10.17 9.18
CA ASP A 185 -2.05 8.72 9.01
C ASP A 185 -1.45 8.36 7.66
N LEU A 186 -0.57 7.37 7.66
CA LEU A 186 -0.02 6.83 6.43
C LEU A 186 -1.11 6.03 5.71
N PRO A 187 -1.09 6.00 4.37
CA PRO A 187 -2.05 5.21 3.62
C PRO A 187 -1.86 3.72 3.91
N GLU A 188 -2.93 2.95 3.76
CA GLU A 188 -2.91 1.51 4.06
C GLU A 188 -1.98 0.69 3.15
N ASN A 189 -1.60 1.23 1.99
CA ASN A 189 -0.59 0.66 1.10
C ASN A 189 0.83 1.08 1.52
N SER A 190 1.13 0.97 2.80
CA SER A 190 2.46 1.22 3.36
C SER A 190 2.92 0.07 4.23
N SER A 191 4.24 -0.17 4.22
CA SER A 191 4.91 -1.08 5.16
C SER A 191 4.84 -0.59 6.61
N PHE A 192 4.49 0.68 6.82
CA PHE A 192 4.43 1.29 8.13
C PHE A 192 2.98 1.49 8.57
N ARG A 193 2.65 1.00 9.76
CA ARG A 193 1.44 1.36 10.51
C ARG A 193 1.90 1.84 11.87
N ILE A 194 1.98 3.15 12.02
CA ILE A 194 2.60 3.81 13.17
C ILE A 194 1.56 4.67 13.86
N GLY A 195 1.26 4.34 15.12
CA GLY A 195 0.39 5.17 15.95
C GLY A 195 1.18 6.19 16.77
N ILE A 196 2.35 5.79 17.29
CA ILE A 196 3.18 6.62 18.16
C ILE A 196 4.63 6.52 17.70
N LEU A 197 5.28 7.68 17.54
CA LEU A 197 6.72 7.81 17.35
C LEU A 197 7.36 8.35 18.62
N SER A 198 8.44 7.71 19.04
CA SER A 198 9.27 8.11 20.18
C SER A 198 10.74 8.03 19.80
N HIS A 199 11.60 8.77 20.49
CA HIS A 199 13.04 8.73 20.28
C HIS A 199 13.61 7.33 20.57
N PHE A 200 14.60 6.86 19.78
CA PHE A 200 15.17 5.52 19.93
C PHE A 200 15.78 5.27 21.31
N ASP A 201 16.42 6.30 21.90
CA ASP A 201 17.00 6.20 23.23
C ASP A 201 15.97 5.93 24.34
N ASN A 202 14.71 6.30 24.12
CA ASN A 202 13.63 5.99 25.06
C ASN A 202 13.42 4.47 25.16
N PHE A 203 13.58 3.75 24.03
CA PHE A 203 13.59 2.30 24.05
C PHE A 203 14.76 1.77 24.90
N LEU A 204 15.98 2.29 24.69
CA LEU A 204 17.16 1.85 25.42
C LEU A 204 16.99 2.05 26.94
N GLN A 205 16.48 3.21 27.34
CA GLN A 205 16.21 3.51 28.75
C GLN A 205 15.09 2.63 29.33
N MET A 206 14.01 2.44 28.59
CA MET A 206 12.84 1.69 29.05
C MET A 206 13.15 0.22 29.29
N TRP A 207 14.02 -0.38 28.46
CA TRP A 207 14.41 -1.79 28.59
C TRP A 207 15.79 -2.01 29.26
N ASP A 208 16.46 -0.92 29.63
CA ASP A 208 17.78 -0.96 30.28
C ASP A 208 18.83 -1.68 29.41
N VAL A 209 18.96 -1.25 28.16
CA VAL A 209 19.84 -1.84 27.14
C VAL A 209 20.83 -0.79 26.66
N GLY A 210 22.07 -1.19 26.44
CA GLY A 210 23.10 -0.30 25.91
C GLY A 210 23.02 -0.14 24.39
N ASP A 211 23.29 1.06 23.89
CA ASP A 211 23.28 1.36 22.45
C ASP A 211 24.43 0.67 21.68
N ALA A 212 25.53 0.37 22.35
CA ALA A 212 26.67 -0.35 21.81
C ALA A 212 26.55 -1.89 21.89
N ASP A 213 25.38 -2.41 22.31
CA ASP A 213 25.16 -3.86 22.44
C ASP A 213 24.79 -4.49 21.10
N TRP A 214 25.72 -5.24 20.52
CA TRP A 214 25.51 -6.02 19.30
C TRP A 214 24.49 -7.16 19.46
N LYS A 215 24.02 -7.43 20.68
CA LYS A 215 22.96 -8.41 20.94
C LYS A 215 21.57 -7.83 20.67
N LEU A 216 21.43 -6.50 20.78
CA LEU A 216 20.17 -5.84 20.52
C LEU A 216 19.88 -5.86 19.01
N MET A 217 18.76 -6.47 18.63
CA MET A 217 18.27 -6.48 17.24
C MET A 217 17.18 -5.44 17.06
N THR A 218 17.25 -4.66 16.00
CA THR A 218 16.18 -3.71 15.61
C THR A 218 15.03 -4.41 14.89
N THR A 219 13.89 -3.75 14.78
CA THR A 219 12.84 -4.16 13.87
C THR A 219 13.27 -4.02 12.41
N ALA A 220 13.87 -2.87 12.07
CA ALA A 220 14.49 -2.62 10.77
C ALA A 220 15.56 -1.53 10.87
N LEU A 221 16.46 -1.52 9.88
CA LEU A 221 17.45 -0.48 9.67
C LEU A 221 17.34 -0.01 8.23
N PHE A 222 17.09 1.28 8.06
CA PHE A 222 17.00 1.92 6.76
C PHE A 222 18.20 2.82 6.51
N VAL A 223 18.61 2.87 5.25
CA VAL A 223 19.67 3.76 4.77
C VAL A 223 19.19 4.53 3.55
N GLN A 224 19.59 5.79 3.46
CA GLN A 224 19.40 6.61 2.27
C GLN A 224 20.72 6.71 1.51
N ILE A 225 20.72 6.29 0.24
CA ILE A 225 21.89 6.24 -0.63
C ILE A 225 21.49 6.78 -2.01
N SER A 226 22.20 7.79 -2.50
CA SER A 226 21.88 8.43 -3.78
C SER A 226 22.74 7.92 -4.94
N ASP A 227 23.81 7.16 -4.68
CA ASP A 227 24.75 6.71 -5.69
C ASP A 227 24.83 5.18 -5.83
N ASN A 228 24.75 4.69 -7.06
CA ASN A 228 24.82 3.27 -7.39
C ASN A 228 26.12 2.56 -6.95
N PRO A 229 27.33 3.17 -7.03
CA PRO A 229 28.54 2.54 -6.53
C PRO A 229 28.47 2.17 -5.05
N THR A 230 27.90 3.05 -4.21
CA THR A 230 27.70 2.75 -2.79
C THR A 230 26.69 1.62 -2.59
N VAL A 231 25.55 1.65 -3.28
CA VAL A 231 24.54 0.58 -3.23
C VAL A 231 25.17 -0.78 -3.54
N ASN A 232 25.95 -0.88 -4.62
CA ASN A 232 26.56 -2.14 -5.05
C ASN A 232 27.66 -2.65 -4.11
N SER A 233 28.40 -1.74 -3.45
CA SER A 233 29.52 -2.11 -2.57
C SER A 233 29.11 -2.33 -1.11
N LEU A 234 27.98 -1.79 -0.69
CA LEU A 234 27.56 -1.81 0.73
C LEU A 234 27.42 -3.22 1.30
N PRO A 235 26.78 -4.20 0.66
CA PRO A 235 26.68 -5.56 1.21
C PRO A 235 28.04 -6.16 1.55
N SER A 236 29.05 -5.95 0.68
CA SER A 236 30.42 -6.43 0.94
C SER A 236 31.08 -5.73 2.12
N LYS A 237 30.86 -4.42 2.27
CA LYS A 237 31.40 -3.63 3.40
C LYS A 237 30.73 -4.03 4.71
N LEU A 238 29.46 -4.36 4.71
CA LEU A 238 28.71 -4.83 5.88
C LEU A 238 29.26 -6.16 6.43
N ASN A 239 29.89 -6.97 5.59
CA ASN A 239 30.49 -8.23 6.01
C ASN A 239 31.66 -8.03 7.01
N ASN A 240 32.26 -6.84 7.08
CA ASN A 240 33.28 -6.51 8.10
C ASN A 240 32.74 -6.58 9.53
N TYR A 241 31.44 -6.45 9.72
CA TYR A 241 30.77 -6.48 11.03
C TYR A 241 30.29 -7.88 11.44
N LEU A 242 30.38 -8.89 10.54
CA LEU A 242 29.90 -10.25 10.81
C LEU A 242 30.61 -10.92 11.99
N GLU A 243 31.93 -10.75 12.09
CA GLU A 243 32.70 -11.40 13.15
C GLU A 243 32.40 -10.85 14.54
N VAL A 244 32.19 -9.52 14.64
CA VAL A 244 31.79 -8.87 15.90
C VAL A 244 30.40 -9.35 16.30
N GLN A 245 29.46 -9.40 15.36
CA GLN A 245 28.09 -9.87 15.58
C GLN A 245 28.05 -11.34 16.02
N LYS A 246 28.77 -12.23 15.35
CA LYS A 246 28.83 -13.66 15.67
C LYS A 246 29.39 -13.90 17.06
N LYS A 247 30.39 -13.12 17.49
CA LYS A 247 30.95 -13.20 18.85
C LYS A 247 29.96 -12.67 19.90
N ALA A 248 29.19 -11.64 19.57
CA ALA A 248 28.23 -11.05 20.50
C ALA A 248 27.00 -11.97 20.69
N ARG A 249 26.52 -12.64 19.60
CA ARG A 249 25.35 -13.49 19.63
C ARG A 249 25.60 -14.84 18.94
N GLU A 250 26.07 -15.80 19.75
CA GLU A 250 26.32 -17.16 19.26
C GLU A 250 25.04 -17.92 18.87
N ASP A 251 23.91 -17.57 19.49
CA ASP A 251 22.57 -18.12 19.22
C ASP A 251 21.94 -17.55 17.94
N PHE A 252 22.44 -16.39 17.45
CA PHE A 252 21.92 -15.73 16.27
C PHE A 252 23.05 -15.24 15.36
N LYS A 253 23.75 -16.17 14.71
CA LYS A 253 24.87 -15.86 13.81
C LYS A 253 24.37 -15.41 12.45
N ILE A 254 24.76 -14.22 12.05
CA ILE A 254 24.46 -13.65 10.71
C ILE A 254 25.57 -14.10 9.75
N ASN A 255 25.18 -14.60 8.57
CA ASN A 255 26.09 -15.04 7.53
C ASN A 255 26.41 -13.97 6.52
N ARG A 256 25.43 -13.12 6.20
CA ARG A 256 25.58 -12.00 5.26
C ARG A 256 24.48 -10.97 5.48
N TYR A 257 24.72 -9.78 4.95
CA TYR A 257 23.74 -8.70 4.85
C TYR A 257 23.36 -8.45 3.40
N THR A 258 22.14 -7.96 3.17
CA THR A 258 21.65 -7.53 1.85
C THR A 258 20.95 -6.19 1.96
N LEU A 259 20.83 -5.52 0.81
CA LEU A 259 20.03 -4.31 0.64
C LEU A 259 18.75 -4.65 -0.12
N VAL A 260 17.63 -4.22 0.41
CA VAL A 260 16.32 -4.34 -0.23
C VAL A 260 15.82 -2.92 -0.51
N PRO A 261 15.63 -2.53 -1.79
CA PRO A 261 15.04 -1.24 -2.14
C PRO A 261 13.66 -1.09 -1.48
N LEU A 262 13.27 0.12 -1.11
CA LEU A 262 11.98 0.36 -0.46
C LEU A 262 10.81 -0.12 -1.33
N ASP A 263 10.93 -0.01 -2.66
CA ASP A 263 9.94 -0.50 -3.64
C ASP A 263 9.68 -2.02 -3.51
N ASP A 264 10.67 -2.79 -3.06
CA ASP A 264 10.61 -4.23 -2.88
C ASP A 264 10.35 -4.66 -1.42
N VAL A 265 10.42 -3.73 -0.44
CA VAL A 265 10.29 -4.06 0.99
C VAL A 265 8.94 -4.71 1.29
N GLY A 266 7.85 -4.18 0.74
CA GLY A 266 6.52 -4.75 0.92
C GLY A 266 6.43 -6.20 0.43
N ASP A 267 6.99 -6.49 -0.74
CA ASP A 267 7.02 -7.83 -1.32
C ASP A 267 7.96 -8.77 -0.56
N ASN A 268 9.13 -8.28 -0.19
CA ASN A 268 10.13 -9.02 0.57
C ASN A 268 9.63 -9.40 1.98
N ASN A 269 8.79 -8.54 2.61
CA ASN A 269 8.26 -8.80 3.96
C ASN A 269 7.37 -10.05 4.06
N ARG A 270 6.87 -10.59 2.96
CA ARG A 270 6.08 -11.84 2.98
C ARG A 270 6.92 -13.05 3.39
N ASP A 271 8.18 -13.07 2.97
CA ASP A 271 9.09 -14.19 3.17
C ASP A 271 10.19 -13.90 4.20
N THR A 272 10.22 -12.66 4.72
CA THR A 272 11.23 -12.17 5.67
C THR A 272 10.75 -12.35 7.10
N TRP A 273 11.52 -13.04 7.92
CA TRP A 273 11.25 -13.22 9.34
C TRP A 273 11.63 -11.98 10.15
N SER A 274 10.89 -11.74 11.23
CA SER A 274 11.15 -10.60 12.13
C SER A 274 11.30 -9.26 11.41
N SER A 275 10.52 -9.05 10.34
CA SER A 275 10.55 -7.76 9.64
C SER A 275 9.85 -6.65 10.43
N GLY A 276 8.85 -7.02 11.26
CA GLY A 276 8.03 -6.08 12.03
C GLY A 276 7.30 -5.03 11.18
N LEU A 277 7.36 -5.16 9.86
CA LEU A 277 6.74 -4.29 8.87
C LEU A 277 5.62 -5.06 8.15
N PHE A 278 4.68 -4.32 7.55
CA PHE A 278 3.56 -4.93 6.85
C PHE A 278 3.95 -5.32 5.43
N PRO A 279 3.53 -6.52 4.96
CA PRO A 279 3.77 -6.93 3.59
C PRO A 279 2.80 -6.25 2.63
N SER A 280 3.20 -6.14 1.36
CA SER A 280 2.31 -5.84 0.24
C SER A 280 1.34 -6.99 -0.03
N LEU A 281 0.40 -6.79 -0.94
CA LEU A 281 -0.56 -7.84 -1.32
C LEU A 281 0.16 -9.07 -1.89
N HIS A 282 -0.38 -10.25 -1.59
CA HIS A 282 0.12 -11.48 -2.20
C HIS A 282 0.00 -11.42 -3.74
N PRO A 283 0.98 -11.89 -4.54
CA PRO A 283 0.94 -11.82 -6.00
C PRO A 283 -0.37 -12.35 -6.60
N ALA A 284 -0.96 -13.39 -6.02
CA ALA A 284 -2.27 -13.90 -6.46
C ALA A 284 -3.40 -12.87 -6.27
N GLN A 285 -3.36 -12.05 -5.20
CA GLN A 285 -4.34 -11.00 -4.94
C GLN A 285 -4.17 -9.81 -5.89
N VAL A 286 -2.97 -9.60 -6.42
CA VAL A 286 -2.69 -8.54 -7.41
C VAL A 286 -3.05 -8.99 -8.82
N VAL A 287 -2.74 -10.25 -9.18
CA VAL A 287 -2.86 -10.75 -10.56
C VAL A 287 -4.24 -11.36 -10.85
N ALA A 288 -4.86 -12.05 -9.88
CA ALA A 288 -6.12 -12.76 -10.14
C ALA A 288 -7.29 -11.80 -10.48
N PRO A 289 -7.53 -10.68 -9.78
CA PRO A 289 -8.64 -9.79 -10.12
C PRO A 289 -8.58 -9.23 -11.55
N PRO A 290 -7.45 -8.70 -12.07
CA PRO A 290 -7.35 -8.26 -13.46
C PRO A 290 -7.59 -9.39 -14.46
N LEU A 291 -7.04 -10.59 -14.23
CA LEU A 291 -7.28 -11.72 -15.11
C LEU A 291 -8.75 -12.11 -15.14
N MET A 292 -9.41 -12.20 -13.99
CA MET A 292 -10.85 -12.50 -13.91
C MET A 292 -11.69 -11.42 -14.59
N ALA A 293 -11.35 -10.15 -14.40
CA ALA A 293 -12.04 -9.03 -15.05
C ALA A 293 -11.94 -9.10 -16.57
N ILE A 294 -10.76 -9.42 -17.12
CA ILE A 294 -10.53 -9.59 -18.55
C ILE A 294 -11.38 -10.77 -19.09
N PHE A 295 -11.41 -11.92 -18.42
CA PHE A 295 -12.22 -13.06 -18.83
C PHE A 295 -13.71 -12.73 -18.83
N ILE A 296 -14.21 -12.06 -17.79
CA ILE A 296 -15.60 -11.65 -17.70
C ILE A 296 -15.93 -10.64 -18.82
N LEU A 297 -15.03 -9.70 -19.11
CA LEU A 297 -15.20 -8.75 -20.22
C LEU A 297 -15.28 -9.46 -21.58
N ILE A 298 -14.41 -10.44 -21.83
CA ILE A 298 -14.45 -11.24 -23.07
C ILE A 298 -15.78 -11.96 -23.19
N ILE A 299 -16.27 -12.61 -22.11
CA ILE A 299 -17.57 -13.29 -22.09
C ILE A 299 -18.71 -12.30 -22.37
N ALA A 300 -18.67 -11.11 -21.74
CA ALA A 300 -19.66 -10.06 -21.97
C ALA A 300 -19.66 -9.56 -23.42
N CYS A 301 -18.48 -9.38 -24.03
CA CYS A 301 -18.34 -9.01 -25.44
C CYS A 301 -18.86 -10.08 -26.39
N LEU A 302 -18.57 -11.36 -26.12
CA LEU A 302 -19.10 -12.49 -26.91
C LEU A 302 -20.61 -12.58 -26.78
N ASN A 303 -21.16 -12.42 -25.58
CA ASN A 303 -22.61 -12.38 -25.37
C ASN A 303 -23.26 -11.20 -26.13
N PHE A 304 -22.65 -10.03 -26.07
CA PHE A 304 -23.09 -8.85 -26.82
C PHE A 304 -23.07 -9.10 -28.34
N ALA A 305 -21.98 -9.69 -28.86
CA ALA A 305 -21.86 -10.02 -30.27
C ALA A 305 -22.95 -11.01 -30.71
N ASN A 306 -23.15 -12.12 -29.96
CA ASN A 306 -24.17 -13.13 -30.26
C ASN A 306 -25.59 -12.54 -30.25
N THR A 307 -25.88 -11.70 -29.24
CA THR A 307 -27.20 -11.04 -29.13
C THR A 307 -27.41 -10.03 -30.25
N SER A 308 -26.36 -9.31 -30.65
CA SER A 308 -26.41 -8.37 -31.78
C SER A 308 -26.67 -9.08 -33.10
N ILE A 309 -26.01 -10.22 -33.36
CA ILE A 309 -26.22 -11.04 -34.56
C ILE A 309 -27.65 -11.58 -34.58
N ALA A 310 -28.16 -12.11 -33.47
CA ALA A 310 -29.53 -12.61 -33.36
C ALA A 310 -30.56 -11.50 -33.63
N THR A 311 -30.37 -10.32 -33.12
CA THR A 311 -31.22 -9.14 -33.32
C THR A 311 -31.17 -8.69 -34.80
N PHE A 312 -29.97 -8.68 -35.41
CA PHE A 312 -29.78 -8.35 -36.81
C PHE A 312 -30.53 -9.33 -37.71
N SER A 313 -30.43 -10.65 -37.46
CA SER A 313 -31.10 -11.69 -38.25
C SER A 313 -32.63 -11.52 -38.27
N ARG A 314 -33.24 -11.09 -37.18
CA ARG A 314 -34.68 -10.78 -37.11
C ARG A 314 -35.09 -9.57 -37.96
N ARG A 315 -34.16 -8.64 -38.26
CA ARG A 315 -34.38 -7.40 -39.02
C ARG A 315 -34.06 -7.54 -40.52
N LEU A 316 -33.61 -8.73 -41.00
CA LEU A 316 -33.20 -8.92 -42.38
C LEU A 316 -34.31 -8.56 -43.38
N LYS A 317 -35.59 -8.88 -43.09
CA LYS A 317 -36.72 -8.51 -43.92
C LYS A 317 -36.90 -6.99 -44.03
N GLU A 318 -36.78 -6.27 -42.93
CA GLU A 318 -36.87 -4.80 -42.89
C GLU A 318 -35.73 -4.15 -43.67
N ILE A 319 -34.53 -4.69 -43.53
CA ILE A 319 -33.32 -4.23 -44.22
C ILE A 319 -33.45 -4.45 -45.71
N GLY A 320 -33.99 -5.63 -46.14
CA GLY A 320 -34.28 -5.94 -47.53
C GLY A 320 -35.26 -4.96 -48.15
N LEU A 321 -36.38 -4.70 -47.47
CA LEU A 321 -37.37 -3.70 -47.89
C LEU A 321 -36.79 -2.30 -48.06
N ARG A 322 -35.99 -1.83 -47.09
CA ARG A 322 -35.33 -0.52 -47.18
C ARG A 322 -34.37 -0.46 -48.37
N ARG A 323 -33.67 -1.52 -48.71
CA ARG A 323 -32.80 -1.61 -49.88
C ARG A 323 -33.55 -1.53 -51.20
N THR A 324 -34.70 -2.19 -51.31
CA THR A 324 -35.52 -2.09 -52.52
C THR A 324 -36.08 -0.70 -52.72
N PHE A 325 -36.28 0.08 -51.66
CA PHE A 325 -36.69 1.51 -51.74
C PHE A 325 -35.48 2.49 -51.84
N GLY A 326 -34.27 2.04 -52.23
CA GLY A 326 -33.12 2.89 -52.52
C GLY A 326 -32.24 3.22 -51.33
N GLY A 327 -32.38 2.55 -50.18
CA GLY A 327 -31.53 2.76 -49.00
C GLY A 327 -30.08 2.34 -49.25
N GLN A 328 -29.12 3.25 -48.95
CA GLN A 328 -27.69 2.99 -49.11
C GLN A 328 -27.15 2.07 -48.02
N ARG A 329 -26.24 1.15 -48.38
CA ARG A 329 -25.56 0.24 -47.43
C ARG A 329 -24.85 0.97 -46.30
N ARG A 330 -24.20 2.13 -46.62
CA ARG A 330 -23.50 2.98 -45.66
C ARG A 330 -24.43 3.52 -44.57
N GLN A 331 -25.65 3.90 -44.91
CA GLN A 331 -26.64 4.40 -43.98
C GLN A 331 -27.04 3.36 -42.92
N LEU A 332 -27.21 2.11 -43.35
CA LEU A 332 -27.54 0.98 -42.46
C LEU A 332 -26.37 0.68 -41.52
N ILE A 333 -25.13 0.64 -42.03
CA ILE A 333 -23.93 0.44 -41.20
C ILE A 333 -23.82 1.53 -40.13
N VAL A 334 -23.95 2.79 -40.54
CA VAL A 334 -23.87 3.93 -39.59
C VAL A 334 -24.96 3.83 -38.51
N GLN A 335 -26.19 3.43 -38.92
CA GLN A 335 -27.27 3.26 -37.94
C GLN A 335 -26.94 2.18 -36.91
N PHE A 336 -26.42 1.01 -37.30
CA PHE A 336 -26.03 -0.06 -36.40
C PHE A 336 -24.86 0.35 -35.49
N MET A 337 -23.87 1.08 -36.04
CA MET A 337 -22.77 1.59 -35.24
C MET A 337 -23.27 2.56 -34.16
N ILE A 338 -24.18 3.46 -34.48
CA ILE A 338 -24.78 4.38 -33.50
C ILE A 338 -25.55 3.60 -32.42
N GLU A 339 -26.30 2.55 -32.80
CA GLU A 339 -27.02 1.69 -31.85
C GLU A 339 -26.06 1.03 -30.86
N THR A 340 -24.96 0.48 -31.37
CA THR A 340 -23.89 -0.12 -30.55
C THR A 340 -23.22 0.90 -29.61
N TYR A 341 -22.84 2.07 -30.13
CA TYR A 341 -22.22 3.13 -29.33
C TYR A 341 -23.14 3.60 -28.19
N ILE A 342 -24.44 3.73 -28.44
CA ILE A 342 -25.40 4.13 -27.40
C ILE A 342 -25.49 3.05 -26.30
N ILE A 343 -25.54 1.77 -26.67
CA ILE A 343 -25.53 0.67 -25.68
C ILE A 343 -24.25 0.71 -24.85
N CYS A 344 -23.09 0.80 -25.50
CA CYS A 344 -21.80 0.87 -24.82
C CYS A 344 -21.70 2.09 -23.90
N PHE A 345 -22.22 3.25 -24.35
CA PHE A 345 -22.23 4.47 -23.55
C PHE A 345 -23.06 4.32 -22.27
N PHE A 346 -24.28 3.75 -22.37
CA PHE A 346 -25.10 3.48 -21.19
C PHE A 346 -24.49 2.39 -20.30
N ALA A 347 -23.89 1.37 -20.89
CA ALA A 347 -23.16 0.35 -20.12
C ALA A 347 -21.98 0.96 -19.34
N LEU A 348 -21.22 1.87 -19.96
CA LEU A 348 -20.12 2.57 -19.29
C LEU A 348 -20.61 3.44 -18.12
N LEU A 349 -21.65 4.26 -18.35
CA LEU A 349 -22.22 5.08 -17.28
C LEU A 349 -22.75 4.24 -16.11
N THR A 350 -23.47 3.14 -16.43
CA THR A 350 -23.97 2.22 -15.40
C THR A 350 -22.82 1.48 -14.72
N GLY A 351 -21.76 1.11 -15.46
CA GLY A 351 -20.57 0.46 -14.91
C GLY A 351 -19.80 1.38 -13.94
N ILE A 352 -19.62 2.66 -14.28
CA ILE A 352 -19.03 3.66 -13.38
C ILE A 352 -19.91 3.84 -12.13
N ALA A 353 -21.22 3.97 -12.29
CA ALA A 353 -22.12 4.09 -11.13
C ALA A 353 -22.06 2.84 -10.24
N LEU A 354 -22.00 1.65 -10.83
CA LEU A 354 -21.89 0.38 -10.10
C LEU A 354 -20.53 0.26 -9.40
N SER A 355 -19.43 0.72 -10.02
CA SER A 355 -18.10 0.67 -9.42
C SER A 355 -18.00 1.52 -8.15
N ALA A 356 -18.76 2.63 -8.04
CA ALA A 356 -18.83 3.45 -6.83
C ALA A 356 -19.34 2.66 -5.60
N PHE A 357 -20.06 1.56 -5.79
CA PHE A 357 -20.49 0.64 -4.73
C PHE A 357 -19.56 -0.56 -4.61
N LEU A 358 -19.05 -1.07 -5.73
CA LEU A 358 -18.23 -2.28 -5.73
C LEU A 358 -16.81 -2.04 -5.22
N VAL A 359 -16.21 -0.87 -5.48
CA VAL A 359 -14.86 -0.54 -4.99
C VAL A 359 -14.83 -0.53 -3.46
N PRO A 360 -15.68 0.23 -2.73
CA PRO A 360 -15.71 0.15 -1.27
C PRO A 360 -16.13 -1.22 -0.74
N ALA A 361 -17.06 -1.91 -1.40
CA ALA A 361 -17.47 -3.25 -0.99
C ALA A 361 -16.33 -4.26 -1.09
N TYR A 362 -15.53 -4.19 -2.15
CA TYR A 362 -14.33 -5.02 -2.30
C TYR A 362 -13.27 -4.65 -1.26
N SER A 363 -13.02 -3.36 -1.04
CA SER A 363 -12.10 -2.86 -0.02
C SER A 363 -12.47 -3.39 1.38
N ASN A 364 -13.75 -3.33 1.76
CA ASN A 364 -14.24 -3.80 3.06
C ASN A 364 -14.14 -5.32 3.28
N LEU A 365 -13.87 -6.11 2.24
CA LEU A 365 -13.56 -7.54 2.40
C LEU A 365 -12.17 -7.77 3.00
N TRP A 366 -11.33 -6.77 2.97
CA TRP A 366 -9.93 -6.83 3.41
C TRP A 366 -9.73 -5.78 4.51
N SER A 367 -9.43 -6.21 5.73
CA SER A 367 -9.21 -5.32 6.88
C SER A 367 -7.98 -4.40 6.77
N TYR A 368 -7.24 -4.51 5.71
CA TYR A 368 -5.96 -3.84 5.47
C TYR A 368 -5.88 -3.10 4.12
N MET A 369 -7.02 -2.89 3.45
CA MET A 369 -7.05 -2.26 2.13
C MET A 369 -8.14 -1.20 2.04
N SER A 370 -7.78 0.04 1.70
CA SER A 370 -8.69 1.10 1.27
C SER A 370 -8.40 1.45 -0.20
N LEU A 371 -9.39 1.23 -1.09
CA LEU A 371 -9.28 1.47 -2.53
C LEU A 371 -9.98 2.77 -2.94
#